data_da608022dae146be65420a4d306a36cb
#
_entry.id   da608022dae146be65420a4d306a36cb
#
_cell.length_a   1.000
_cell.length_b   1.000
_cell.length_c   1.000
_cell.angle_alpha   90.00
_cell.angle_beta   90.00
_cell.angle_gamma   90.00
#
_symmetry.space_group_name_H-M   'P 1'
#
loop_
_entity.id
_entity.type
_entity.pdbx_description
1 polymer ?
#
loop_
_entity_poly.entity_id
_entity_poly.type
_entity_poly.pdbx_seq_one_letter_code
_entity_poly.pdbx_strand_id
1 'polypeptide(L)'
;MAMMQRPAVSKFDDGGKYWENTFEKFYLKAYIPATKIDGQVNNYTFRAPLLLVFEENRQSMEDAIAFANRSGLAEIASAVASAVLFVYPTCEGGWANATEELYASLIAEVKMDPRYEDGIVEQHDFFKREFKGFFIRGAIFRADIYSYGASADYVAKTLLKTLQGQYLWGPGEITPAMCSMERLSVVPQVERKDIGILSVGNSEEVNAAFKDCQNLLVKAEADYKADFKSFVRKFKMWCGNMEIEPDFPAMNMTEEAGSVIVKTSPDNMGQFKGTETHPVGYFAYYNNDLFEKGPVPLLMGFHGGGDSSMYLTFVAGWYEICHRYGFLFVSLENDQNVTATEVMEVIEDLKKKYNIDEKRIYATGFSMGSGKTWNMYQ
;
A
#
# COMPACT_ATOMS: atom_id res chain seq x y z
N MET A 1 23.06 -14.87 17.58
CA MET A 1 22.95 -14.70 16.13
C MET A 1 23.71 -13.43 15.78
N ALA A 2 24.60 -13.44 14.79
CA ALA A 2 25.32 -12.20 14.42
C ALA A 2 24.32 -11.22 13.78
N MET A 3 24.41 -9.97 14.20
CA MET A 3 23.59 -8.90 13.59
C MET A 3 23.99 -8.69 12.13
N MET A 4 23.03 -8.58 11.25
CA MET A 4 23.30 -8.32 9.84
C MET A 4 23.63 -6.85 9.62
N GLN A 5 24.64 -6.57 8.80
CA GLN A 5 24.90 -5.20 8.37
C GLN A 5 23.85 -4.76 7.34
N ARG A 6 23.43 -3.51 7.42
CA ARG A 6 22.55 -2.93 6.42
C ARG A 6 23.28 -2.75 5.10
N PRO A 7 22.63 -3.05 3.97
CA PRO A 7 23.16 -2.68 2.68
C PRO A 7 23.23 -1.15 2.53
N ALA A 8 24.14 -0.70 1.68
CA ALA A 8 24.24 0.71 1.32
C ALA A 8 22.95 1.19 0.63
N VAL A 9 22.47 2.34 1.02
CA VAL A 9 21.27 2.96 0.44
C VAL A 9 21.69 4.10 -0.48
N SER A 10 21.37 4.01 -1.75
CA SER A 10 21.47 5.12 -2.70
C SER A 10 20.28 6.04 -2.50
N LYS A 11 20.55 7.36 -2.45
CA LYS A 11 19.52 8.40 -2.37
C LYS A 11 19.54 9.20 -3.65
N PHE A 12 18.37 9.55 -4.16
CA PHE A 12 18.18 10.38 -5.34
C PHE A 12 17.81 11.80 -4.94
N ASP A 13 18.05 12.77 -5.84
CA ASP A 13 17.78 14.20 -5.61
C ASP A 13 16.28 14.47 -5.36
N ASP A 14 15.40 13.65 -5.91
CA ASP A 14 13.94 13.72 -5.68
C ASP A 14 13.49 13.17 -4.33
N GLY A 15 14.42 12.66 -3.51
CA GLY A 15 14.11 12.01 -2.22
C GLY A 15 13.85 10.51 -2.31
N GLY A 16 13.82 9.92 -3.48
CA GLY A 16 13.73 8.48 -3.67
C GLY A 16 14.97 7.75 -3.15
N LYS A 17 14.81 6.46 -2.85
CA LYS A 17 15.87 5.60 -2.31
C LYS A 17 15.91 4.27 -3.05
N TYR A 18 17.10 3.72 -3.13
CA TYR A 18 17.34 2.39 -3.67
C TYR A 18 18.34 1.63 -2.82
N TRP A 19 18.12 0.34 -2.67
CA TRP A 19 19.09 -0.60 -2.11
C TRP A 19 18.93 -1.99 -2.70
N GLU A 20 19.96 -2.82 -2.58
CA GLU A 20 19.92 -4.22 -2.96
C GLU A 20 20.66 -5.09 -1.95
N ASN A 21 20.24 -6.33 -1.83
CA ASN A 21 20.90 -7.34 -1.01
C ASN A 21 20.72 -8.74 -1.60
N THR A 22 21.60 -9.64 -1.19
CA THR A 22 21.53 -11.06 -1.54
C THR A 22 21.21 -11.86 -0.29
N PHE A 23 20.13 -12.61 -0.35
CA PHE A 23 19.72 -13.54 0.67
C PHE A 23 19.99 -14.98 0.23
N GLU A 24 19.78 -15.94 1.12
CA GLU A 24 20.06 -17.35 0.81
C GLU A 24 19.29 -17.82 -0.45
N LYS A 25 18.02 -17.46 -0.59
CA LYS A 25 17.12 -17.96 -1.64
C LYS A 25 16.84 -16.97 -2.77
N PHE A 26 17.15 -15.69 -2.58
CA PHE A 26 16.81 -14.66 -3.57
C PHE A 26 17.73 -13.44 -3.51
N TYR A 27 17.87 -12.78 -4.64
CA TYR A 27 18.34 -11.42 -4.74
C TYR A 27 17.15 -10.48 -4.57
N LEU A 28 17.32 -9.41 -3.81
CA LEU A 28 16.28 -8.41 -3.57
C LEU A 28 16.82 -7.03 -3.86
N LYS A 29 16.08 -6.28 -4.67
CA LYS A 29 16.26 -4.84 -4.89
C LYS A 29 15.01 -4.13 -4.40
N ALA A 30 15.18 -3.01 -3.72
CA ALA A 30 14.06 -2.18 -3.29
C ALA A 30 14.23 -0.77 -3.87
N TYR A 31 13.25 -0.35 -4.63
CA TYR A 31 13.11 1.04 -5.06
C TYR A 31 11.96 1.68 -4.29
N ILE A 32 12.29 2.71 -3.54
CA ILE A 32 11.36 3.48 -2.71
C ILE A 32 11.28 4.87 -3.35
N PRO A 33 10.30 5.14 -4.21
CA PRO A 33 10.14 6.46 -4.82
C PRO A 33 9.81 7.50 -3.75
N ALA A 34 10.09 8.77 -4.05
CA ALA A 34 9.63 9.87 -3.22
C ALA A 34 8.11 9.82 -3.07
N THR A 35 7.63 9.93 -1.84
CA THR A 35 6.20 9.88 -1.56
C THR A 35 5.54 11.25 -1.81
N LYS A 36 4.30 11.22 -2.32
CA LYS A 36 3.45 12.40 -2.40
C LYS A 36 2.87 12.81 -1.03
N ILE A 37 2.91 11.89 -0.07
CA ILE A 37 2.45 12.11 1.29
C ILE A 37 3.68 12.39 2.13
N ASP A 38 4.10 13.64 2.14
CA ASP A 38 5.34 14.07 2.76
C ASP A 38 5.36 13.82 4.28
N GLY A 39 6.51 13.35 4.76
CA GLY A 39 6.83 13.20 6.18
C GLY A 39 6.10 12.10 6.94
N GLN A 40 5.18 11.39 6.32
CA GLN A 40 4.38 10.35 6.98
C GLN A 40 4.77 8.93 6.55
N VAL A 41 5.85 8.78 5.84
CA VAL A 41 6.34 7.53 5.22
C VAL A 41 6.35 6.36 6.21
N ASN A 42 6.64 6.65 7.46
CA ASN A 42 6.85 5.62 8.48
C ASN A 42 5.60 4.87 8.89
N ASN A 43 4.44 5.47 8.69
CA ASN A 43 3.18 4.92 9.15
C ASN A 43 2.38 4.26 8.02
N TYR A 44 2.56 4.76 6.81
CA TYR A 44 1.85 4.23 5.64
C TYR A 44 2.37 2.90 5.17
N THR A 45 3.69 2.72 5.21
CA THR A 45 4.34 1.48 4.78
C THR A 45 3.85 0.26 5.54
N PHE A 46 3.25 0.48 6.70
CA PHE A 46 2.66 -0.58 7.49
C PHE A 46 1.43 -1.23 6.83
N ARG A 47 0.69 -0.47 6.03
CA ARG A 47 -0.57 -0.91 5.39
C ARG A 47 -0.54 -0.85 3.87
N ALA A 48 0.48 -0.24 3.31
CA ALA A 48 0.63 -0.19 1.88
C ALA A 48 0.77 -1.59 1.27
N PRO A 49 0.24 -1.85 0.08
CA PRO A 49 0.46 -3.12 -0.60
C PRO A 49 1.95 -3.33 -0.84
N LEU A 50 2.41 -4.56 -0.71
CA LEU A 50 3.75 -4.96 -1.09
C LEU A 50 3.77 -5.16 -2.61
N LEU A 51 4.44 -4.27 -3.33
CA LEU A 51 4.53 -4.35 -4.78
C LEU A 51 5.75 -5.19 -5.18
N LEU A 52 5.52 -6.41 -5.63
CA LEU A 52 6.57 -7.37 -5.99
C LEU A 52 6.69 -7.50 -7.50
N VAL A 53 7.91 -7.39 -8.00
CA VAL A 53 8.28 -7.70 -9.39
C VAL A 53 9.17 -8.94 -9.37
N PHE A 54 8.67 -10.06 -9.84
CA PHE A 54 9.46 -11.27 -10.04
C PHE A 54 10.12 -11.18 -11.41
N GLU A 55 11.39 -10.79 -11.39
CA GLU A 55 12.16 -10.57 -12.61
C GLU A 55 12.38 -11.86 -13.39
N GLU A 56 12.11 -11.87 -14.68
CA GLU A 56 12.43 -13.04 -15.51
C GLU A 56 13.95 -13.32 -15.52
N ASN A 57 14.74 -12.25 -15.60
CA ASN A 57 16.18 -12.26 -15.49
C ASN A 57 16.61 -11.15 -14.54
N ARG A 58 17.70 -11.35 -13.79
CA ARG A 58 18.23 -10.36 -12.88
C ARG A 58 18.61 -9.08 -13.64
N GLN A 59 17.91 -8.00 -13.35
CA GLN A 59 18.11 -6.69 -13.99
C GLN A 59 19.18 -5.86 -13.27
N SER A 60 19.69 -4.81 -13.93
CA SER A 60 20.44 -3.75 -13.29
C SER A 60 19.54 -2.85 -12.44
N MET A 61 20.12 -1.96 -11.63
CA MET A 61 19.38 -0.92 -10.91
C MET A 61 18.61 -0.01 -11.86
N GLU A 62 19.29 0.45 -12.91
CA GLU A 62 18.74 1.36 -13.89
C GLU A 62 17.53 0.76 -14.61
N ASP A 63 17.63 -0.51 -15.03
CA ASP A 63 16.54 -1.21 -15.72
C ASP A 63 15.35 -1.46 -14.78
N ALA A 64 15.62 -1.83 -13.53
CA ALA A 64 14.60 -2.04 -12.52
C ALA A 64 13.81 -0.74 -12.23
N ILE A 65 14.51 0.38 -12.03
CA ILE A 65 13.88 1.69 -11.81
C ILE A 65 13.13 2.14 -13.09
N ALA A 66 13.71 1.94 -14.27
CA ALA A 66 13.05 2.25 -15.53
C ALA A 66 11.77 1.45 -15.71
N PHE A 67 11.77 0.16 -15.32
CA PHE A 67 10.55 -0.65 -15.32
C PHE A 67 9.51 -0.11 -14.33
N ALA A 68 9.89 0.20 -13.09
CA ALA A 68 8.96 0.74 -12.10
C ALA A 68 8.28 2.03 -12.60
N ASN A 69 9.03 2.89 -13.26
CA ASN A 69 8.51 4.15 -13.79
C ASN A 69 7.57 3.93 -15.00
N ARG A 70 8.00 3.15 -16.01
CA ARG A 70 7.17 2.93 -17.21
C ARG A 70 5.93 2.11 -16.94
N SER A 71 5.96 1.21 -15.96
CA SER A 71 4.82 0.38 -15.55
C SER A 71 3.81 1.12 -14.66
N GLY A 72 4.16 2.29 -14.14
CA GLY A 72 3.35 3.02 -13.17
C GLY A 72 3.45 2.51 -11.73
N LEU A 73 4.21 1.45 -11.45
CA LEU A 73 4.40 0.92 -10.09
C LEU A 73 5.07 1.95 -9.17
N ALA A 74 6.00 2.75 -9.69
CA ALA A 74 6.61 3.83 -8.93
C ALA A 74 5.59 4.92 -8.54
N GLU A 75 4.65 5.24 -9.43
CA GLU A 75 3.57 6.20 -9.14
C GLU A 75 2.64 5.67 -8.06
N ILE A 76 2.27 4.38 -8.13
CA ILE A 76 1.45 3.71 -7.12
C ILE A 76 2.19 3.70 -5.78
N ALA A 77 3.45 3.27 -5.76
CA ALA A 77 4.26 3.23 -4.54
C ALA A 77 4.41 4.61 -3.90
N SER A 78 4.65 5.65 -4.71
CA SER A 78 4.71 7.06 -4.25
C SER A 78 3.38 7.51 -3.62
N ALA A 79 2.25 7.13 -4.22
CA ALA A 79 0.93 7.55 -3.75
C ALA A 79 0.54 6.92 -2.40
N VAL A 80 1.02 5.71 -2.12
CA VAL A 80 0.69 4.96 -0.88
C VAL A 80 1.89 4.74 0.03
N ALA A 81 2.98 5.47 -0.18
CA ALA A 81 4.24 5.38 0.57
C ALA A 81 4.78 3.93 0.69
N SER A 82 4.69 3.18 -0.40
CA SER A 82 5.22 1.82 -0.50
C SER A 82 6.55 1.79 -1.26
N ALA A 83 7.01 0.59 -1.56
CA ALA A 83 8.19 0.35 -2.39
C ALA A 83 7.87 -0.65 -3.49
N VAL A 84 8.68 -0.62 -4.55
CA VAL A 84 8.70 -1.67 -5.58
C VAL A 84 9.88 -2.60 -5.29
N LEU A 85 9.59 -3.86 -5.04
CA LEU A 85 10.56 -4.89 -4.71
C LEU A 85 10.79 -5.80 -5.91
N PHE A 86 12.02 -5.87 -6.38
CA PHE A 86 12.43 -6.73 -7.47
C PHE A 86 13.12 -7.97 -6.90
N VAL A 87 12.66 -9.13 -7.30
CA VAL A 87 13.08 -10.43 -6.75
C VAL A 87 13.56 -11.34 -7.86
N TYR A 88 14.70 -11.97 -7.65
CA TYR A 88 15.22 -13.02 -8.53
C TYR A 88 15.82 -14.17 -7.71
N PRO A 89 15.59 -15.46 -8.03
CA PRO A 89 16.13 -16.59 -7.28
C PRO A 89 17.66 -16.66 -7.30
N THR A 90 18.25 -17.14 -6.22
CA THR A 90 19.70 -17.44 -6.14
C THR A 90 20.05 -18.86 -6.57
N CYS A 91 19.06 -19.77 -6.62
CA CYS A 91 19.28 -21.15 -6.99
C CYS A 91 19.73 -21.28 -8.45
N GLU A 92 20.53 -22.30 -8.74
CA GLU A 92 20.88 -22.67 -10.11
C GLU A 92 19.61 -23.01 -10.90
N GLY A 93 19.53 -22.52 -12.14
CA GLY A 93 18.32 -22.64 -12.98
C GLY A 93 17.22 -21.61 -12.67
N GLY A 94 17.44 -20.71 -11.72
CA GLY A 94 16.54 -19.57 -11.45
C GLY A 94 15.12 -20.03 -11.11
N TRP A 95 14.12 -19.38 -11.74
CA TRP A 95 12.70 -19.65 -11.47
C TRP A 95 12.26 -21.09 -11.74
N ALA A 96 12.89 -21.79 -12.65
CA ALA A 96 12.55 -23.20 -12.94
C ALA A 96 12.77 -24.12 -11.74
N ASN A 97 13.73 -23.78 -10.87
CA ASN A 97 14.12 -24.55 -9.70
C ASN A 97 13.71 -23.86 -8.36
N ALA A 98 13.10 -22.70 -8.44
CA ALA A 98 12.61 -21.99 -7.24
C ALA A 98 11.44 -22.76 -6.60
N THR A 99 11.47 -22.89 -5.27
CA THR A 99 10.45 -23.59 -4.48
C THR A 99 9.53 -22.59 -3.74
N GLU A 100 8.46 -23.11 -3.14
CA GLU A 100 7.53 -22.32 -2.30
C GLU A 100 8.26 -21.60 -1.16
N GLU A 101 9.37 -22.13 -0.68
CA GLU A 101 10.18 -21.54 0.38
C GLU A 101 10.79 -20.18 0.01
N LEU A 102 10.97 -19.89 -1.29
CA LEU A 102 11.46 -18.58 -1.73
C LEU A 102 10.50 -17.48 -1.28
N TYR A 103 9.20 -17.64 -1.55
CA TYR A 103 8.20 -16.64 -1.17
C TYR A 103 8.09 -16.52 0.35
N ALA A 104 8.07 -17.62 1.09
CA ALA A 104 8.04 -17.59 2.55
C ALA A 104 9.27 -16.87 3.13
N SER A 105 10.47 -17.13 2.58
CA SER A 105 11.71 -16.46 2.97
C SER A 105 11.68 -14.97 2.63
N LEU A 106 11.17 -14.60 1.45
CA LEU A 106 11.00 -13.20 1.05
C LEU A 106 10.09 -12.45 2.05
N ILE A 107 8.94 -13.02 2.37
CA ILE A 107 8.01 -12.42 3.31
C ILE A 107 8.62 -12.28 4.70
N ALA A 108 9.40 -13.27 5.15
CA ALA A 108 10.11 -13.19 6.42
C ALA A 108 11.13 -12.05 6.46
N GLU A 109 11.82 -11.78 5.33
CA GLU A 109 12.80 -10.68 5.25
C GLU A 109 12.15 -9.30 5.14
N VAL A 110 11.01 -9.17 4.47
CA VAL A 110 10.32 -7.89 4.36
C VAL A 110 9.48 -7.55 5.59
N LYS A 111 9.15 -8.53 6.41
CA LYS A 111 8.66 -8.30 7.77
C LYS A 111 9.77 -7.67 8.60
N MET A 112 9.39 -6.93 9.64
CA MET A 112 10.35 -6.37 10.57
C MET A 112 11.25 -7.46 11.15
N ASP A 113 12.49 -7.43 10.77
CA ASP A 113 13.47 -8.38 11.22
C ASP A 113 14.33 -7.78 12.34
N PRO A 114 14.30 -8.36 13.55
CA PRO A 114 15.13 -7.90 14.66
C PRO A 114 16.63 -8.14 14.46
N ARG A 115 17.04 -8.81 13.38
CA ARG A 115 18.45 -9.04 13.06
C ARG A 115 19.22 -7.79 12.61
N TYR A 116 18.53 -6.72 12.23
CA TYR A 116 19.17 -5.48 11.82
C TYR A 116 19.33 -4.52 13.01
N GLU A 117 20.56 -4.11 13.29
CA GLU A 117 20.99 -3.38 14.49
C GLU A 117 20.19 -2.12 14.81
N ASP A 118 19.79 -1.40 13.80
CA ASP A 118 19.03 -0.16 13.91
C ASP A 118 17.65 -0.24 13.26
N GLY A 119 17.28 -1.44 12.84
CA GLY A 119 15.96 -1.81 12.37
C GLY A 119 15.06 -2.33 13.49
N ILE A 120 15.61 -2.56 14.67
CA ILE A 120 14.84 -3.00 15.82
C ILE A 120 13.92 -1.86 16.22
N VAL A 121 12.73 -2.00 15.74
CA VAL A 121 11.61 -1.32 16.35
C VAL A 121 11.03 -2.35 17.28
N GLU A 122 10.99 -2.03 18.56
CA GLU A 122 10.35 -2.91 19.51
C GLU A 122 8.98 -3.29 18.99
N GLN A 123 8.74 -4.59 18.85
CA GLN A 123 7.52 -5.13 18.22
C GLN A 123 6.23 -4.61 18.86
N HIS A 124 6.33 -4.04 20.06
CA HIS A 124 5.22 -3.57 20.86
C HIS A 124 4.86 -2.10 20.64
N ASP A 125 5.71 -1.34 19.94
CA ASP A 125 5.43 0.08 19.73
C ASP A 125 4.95 0.35 18.31
N PHE A 126 3.70 -0.01 18.04
CA PHE A 126 3.02 0.27 16.76
C PHE A 126 3.08 1.75 16.37
N PHE A 127 3.24 2.64 17.32
CA PHE A 127 3.15 4.08 17.16
C PHE A 127 4.49 4.79 16.99
N LYS A 128 5.58 4.18 17.43
CA LYS A 128 6.94 4.73 17.34
C LYS A 128 7.78 4.13 16.22
N ARG A 129 7.14 3.48 15.27
CA ARG A 129 7.83 2.79 14.20
C ARG A 129 8.33 3.77 13.15
N GLU A 130 9.54 4.23 13.28
CA GLU A 130 10.23 4.95 12.24
C GLU A 130 10.68 4.02 11.12
N PHE A 131 10.45 4.42 9.88
CA PHE A 131 11.08 3.79 8.73
C PHE A 131 12.55 4.21 8.69
N LYS A 132 13.42 3.41 9.29
CA LYS A 132 14.85 3.68 9.29
C LYS A 132 15.52 3.04 8.08
N GLY A 133 15.71 3.84 7.05
CA GLY A 133 16.48 3.41 5.89
C GLY A 133 15.68 2.58 4.90
N PHE A 134 16.20 1.45 4.48
CA PHE A 134 15.67 0.61 3.42
C PHE A 134 14.68 -0.45 3.90
N PHE A 135 14.51 -0.60 5.20
CA PHE A 135 13.65 -1.65 5.73
C PHE A 135 12.19 -1.30 5.50
N ILE A 136 11.56 -2.06 4.65
CA ILE A 136 10.15 -1.90 4.33
C ILE A 136 9.38 -2.70 5.36
N ARG A 137 8.63 -2.01 6.17
CA ARG A 137 7.56 -2.64 6.92
C ARG A 137 6.47 -2.97 5.94
N GLY A 138 6.62 -4.11 5.30
CA GLY A 138 5.68 -4.55 4.28
C GLY A 138 4.25 -4.46 4.76
N ALA A 139 3.36 -4.25 3.84
CA ALA A 139 1.96 -4.48 4.09
C ALA A 139 1.80 -5.84 4.74
N ILE A 140 1.26 -5.87 5.93
CA ILE A 140 1.07 -7.13 6.66
C ILE A 140 -0.03 -7.96 6.03
N PHE A 141 -0.73 -7.43 5.02
CA PHE A 141 -1.97 -8.03 4.57
C PHE A 141 -2.01 -8.45 3.13
N ARG A 142 -1.27 -7.81 2.22
CA ARG A 142 -1.37 -8.17 0.82
C ARG A 142 -0.08 -7.91 0.04
N ALA A 143 0.19 -8.79 -0.92
CA ALA A 143 1.20 -8.59 -1.95
C ALA A 143 0.53 -8.52 -3.32
N ASP A 144 0.93 -7.54 -4.11
CA ASP A 144 0.57 -7.40 -5.51
C ASP A 144 1.79 -7.80 -6.34
N ILE A 145 1.66 -8.84 -7.15
CA ILE A 145 2.78 -9.49 -7.82
C ILE A 145 2.69 -9.25 -9.34
N TYR A 146 3.78 -8.77 -9.91
CA TYR A 146 4.03 -8.84 -11.35
C TYR A 146 5.02 -9.96 -11.65
N SER A 147 4.74 -10.74 -12.69
CA SER A 147 5.60 -11.83 -13.15
C SER A 147 5.48 -12.04 -14.66
N TYR A 148 6.56 -12.52 -15.28
CA TYR A 148 6.67 -12.72 -16.71
C TYR A 148 7.42 -14.03 -17.03
N GLY A 149 6.94 -14.82 -17.99
CA GLY A 149 7.61 -16.05 -18.45
C GLY A 149 7.86 -17.02 -17.32
N ALA A 150 9.11 -17.40 -17.07
CA ALA A 150 9.48 -18.37 -16.05
C ALA A 150 9.09 -17.93 -14.62
N SER A 151 9.10 -16.64 -14.32
CA SER A 151 8.62 -16.16 -13.03
C SER A 151 7.10 -16.23 -12.89
N ALA A 152 6.36 -16.06 -14.00
CA ALA A 152 4.91 -16.28 -14.01
C ALA A 152 4.57 -17.75 -13.82
N ASP A 153 5.32 -18.67 -14.43
CA ASP A 153 5.18 -20.11 -14.19
C ASP A 153 5.42 -20.49 -12.73
N TYR A 154 6.39 -19.85 -12.07
CA TYR A 154 6.61 -20.03 -10.64
C TYR A 154 5.39 -19.60 -9.84
N VAL A 155 4.85 -18.41 -10.08
CA VAL A 155 3.62 -17.93 -9.41
C VAL A 155 2.47 -18.90 -9.62
N ALA A 156 2.27 -19.34 -10.85
CA ALA A 156 1.19 -20.26 -11.22
C ALA A 156 1.28 -21.62 -10.50
N LYS A 157 2.49 -22.13 -10.31
CA LYS A 157 2.73 -23.43 -9.67
C LYS A 157 2.72 -23.38 -8.14
N THR A 158 3.07 -22.24 -7.54
CA THR A 158 3.34 -22.16 -6.10
C THR A 158 2.37 -21.27 -5.34
N LEU A 159 2.00 -20.09 -5.89
CA LEU A 159 1.31 -19.07 -5.13
C LEU A 159 -0.20 -19.00 -5.36
N LEU A 160 -0.73 -19.70 -6.37
CA LEU A 160 -2.17 -19.75 -6.65
C LEU A 160 -2.90 -20.87 -5.91
N LYS A 161 -2.19 -21.69 -5.17
CA LYS A 161 -2.74 -22.66 -4.24
C LYS A 161 -3.31 -21.96 -3.01
N THR A 162 -4.06 -22.68 -2.18
CA THR A 162 -4.65 -22.16 -0.95
C THR A 162 -3.56 -21.68 0.00
N LEU A 163 -3.19 -20.42 -0.10
CA LEU A 163 -2.46 -19.75 0.94
C LEU A 163 -3.48 -19.32 1.99
N GLN A 164 -3.64 -20.09 3.02
CA GLN A 164 -4.48 -19.74 4.15
C GLN A 164 -3.79 -18.70 5.02
N GLY A 165 -3.80 -17.46 4.57
CA GLY A 165 -3.43 -16.33 5.40
C GLY A 165 -4.68 -15.62 5.86
N GLN A 166 -5.37 -16.13 6.82
CA GLN A 166 -6.36 -15.32 7.54
C GLN A 166 -5.61 -14.43 8.52
N TYR A 167 -5.75 -13.12 8.41
CA TYR A 167 -5.07 -12.30 9.29
C TYR A 167 -5.76 -11.12 9.83
N LEU A 168 -5.86 -10.95 11.00
CA LEU A 168 -6.47 -9.80 11.65
C LEU A 168 -5.49 -8.87 12.38
N TRP A 169 -4.54 -9.38 13.12
CA TRP A 169 -3.76 -8.53 14.02
C TRP A 169 -2.37 -9.10 14.32
N GLY A 170 -1.36 -8.87 13.53
CA GLY A 170 -0.03 -9.30 13.85
C GLY A 170 0.79 -9.79 12.65
N PRO A 171 1.87 -10.51 12.84
CA PRO A 171 2.75 -10.96 11.78
C PRO A 171 2.20 -12.21 11.07
N GLY A 172 1.03 -12.09 10.47
CA GLY A 172 0.48 -13.12 9.59
C GLY A 172 1.31 -13.30 8.32
N GLU A 173 1.00 -14.28 7.52
CA GLU A 173 1.57 -14.43 6.20
C GLU A 173 1.00 -13.36 5.28
N ILE A 174 1.89 -12.68 4.53
CA ILE A 174 1.46 -11.77 3.47
C ILE A 174 1.04 -12.62 2.28
N THR A 175 -0.26 -12.65 2.02
CA THR A 175 -0.79 -13.44 0.91
C THR A 175 -0.82 -12.65 -0.38
N PRO A 176 -0.58 -13.28 -1.54
CA PRO A 176 -0.87 -12.66 -2.81
C PRO A 176 -2.34 -12.28 -2.90
N ALA A 177 -2.59 -11.01 -3.17
CA ALA A 177 -3.92 -10.48 -3.38
C ALA A 177 -4.23 -10.28 -4.85
N MET A 178 -3.20 -9.94 -5.60
CA MET A 178 -3.25 -9.71 -7.04
C MET A 178 -2.00 -10.30 -7.69
N CYS A 179 -2.19 -10.99 -8.80
CA CYS A 179 -1.09 -11.48 -9.63
C CYS A 179 -1.28 -11.05 -11.08
N SER A 180 -0.35 -10.26 -11.58
CA SER A 180 -0.16 -10.05 -13.01
C SER A 180 0.78 -11.12 -13.53
N MET A 181 0.28 -11.95 -14.44
CA MET A 181 1.04 -13.06 -15.03
C MET A 181 1.04 -12.95 -16.55
N GLU A 182 2.23 -12.82 -17.08
CA GLU A 182 2.43 -12.63 -18.51
C GLU A 182 3.17 -13.80 -19.11
N ARG A 183 2.65 -14.32 -20.25
CA ARG A 183 3.26 -15.38 -21.05
C ARG A 183 3.59 -16.66 -20.28
N LEU A 184 2.60 -17.19 -19.58
CA LEU A 184 2.66 -18.49 -18.94
C LEU A 184 2.93 -19.62 -19.94
N SER A 185 3.83 -20.52 -19.59
CA SER A 185 4.06 -21.76 -20.34
C SER A 185 3.31 -22.96 -19.75
N VAL A 186 2.64 -22.78 -18.61
CA VAL A 186 1.90 -23.82 -17.89
C VAL A 186 0.46 -23.40 -17.65
N VAL A 187 -0.44 -24.36 -17.60
CA VAL A 187 -1.82 -24.13 -17.18
C VAL A 187 -1.88 -24.15 -15.64
N PRO A 188 -2.28 -23.06 -14.99
CA PRO A 188 -2.27 -22.99 -13.53
C PRO A 188 -3.40 -23.82 -12.92
N GLN A 189 -3.13 -24.32 -11.70
CA GLN A 189 -4.17 -24.85 -10.81
C GLN A 189 -4.51 -23.78 -9.79
N VAL A 190 -5.69 -23.17 -9.94
CA VAL A 190 -6.12 -22.06 -9.09
C VAL A 190 -7.09 -22.56 -8.04
N GLU A 191 -6.64 -22.66 -6.81
CA GLU A 191 -7.50 -23.02 -5.67
C GLU A 191 -8.13 -21.77 -5.04
N ARG A 192 -7.40 -20.68 -5.00
CA ARG A 192 -7.89 -19.38 -4.51
C ARG A 192 -8.71 -18.66 -5.57
N LYS A 193 -10.01 -18.49 -5.30
CA LYS A 193 -10.93 -17.74 -6.18
C LYS A 193 -11.01 -16.25 -5.83
N ASP A 194 -10.55 -15.88 -4.65
CA ASP A 194 -10.52 -14.50 -4.13
C ASP A 194 -9.34 -13.67 -4.63
N ILE A 195 -8.43 -14.25 -5.41
CA ILE A 195 -7.26 -13.56 -5.95
C ILE A 195 -7.60 -12.81 -7.25
N GLY A 196 -7.06 -11.60 -7.38
CA GLY A 196 -7.14 -10.84 -8.63
C GLY A 196 -6.10 -11.32 -9.64
N ILE A 197 -6.52 -11.52 -10.87
CA ILE A 197 -5.66 -12.00 -11.96
C ILE A 197 -5.68 -11.01 -13.12
N LEU A 198 -4.49 -10.47 -13.46
CA LEU A 198 -4.24 -9.83 -14.74
C LEU A 198 -3.47 -10.82 -15.61
N SER A 199 -4.15 -11.38 -16.61
CA SER A 199 -3.60 -12.37 -17.53
C SER A 199 -3.23 -11.70 -18.85
N VAL A 200 -1.95 -11.71 -19.22
CA VAL A 200 -1.45 -10.98 -20.39
C VAL A 200 -0.74 -11.92 -21.36
N GLY A 201 -1.16 -11.91 -22.64
CA GLY A 201 -0.53 -12.69 -23.69
C GLY A 201 -0.57 -14.20 -23.48
N ASN A 202 -1.51 -14.69 -22.67
CA ASN A 202 -1.67 -16.11 -22.35
C ASN A 202 -2.64 -16.81 -23.31
N SER A 203 -2.53 -18.15 -23.41
CA SER A 203 -3.42 -18.96 -24.23
C SER A 203 -4.86 -18.98 -23.66
N GLU A 204 -5.82 -19.38 -24.51
CA GLU A 204 -7.22 -19.57 -24.09
C GLU A 204 -7.34 -20.61 -22.97
N GLU A 205 -6.54 -21.69 -23.00
CA GLU A 205 -6.52 -22.73 -21.97
C GLU A 205 -6.07 -22.18 -20.62
N VAL A 206 -5.02 -21.35 -20.60
CA VAL A 206 -4.55 -20.64 -19.39
C VAL A 206 -5.63 -19.69 -18.87
N ASN A 207 -6.22 -18.89 -19.76
CA ASN A 207 -7.27 -17.94 -19.37
C ASN A 207 -8.51 -18.64 -18.80
N ALA A 208 -8.86 -19.82 -19.35
CA ALA A 208 -9.97 -20.62 -18.85
C ALA A 208 -9.75 -21.14 -17.41
N ALA A 209 -8.50 -21.36 -17.00
CA ALA A 209 -8.17 -21.76 -15.63
C ALA A 209 -8.46 -20.66 -14.60
N PHE A 210 -8.49 -19.40 -15.02
CA PHE A 210 -8.77 -18.24 -14.16
C PHE A 210 -10.23 -17.81 -14.12
N LYS A 211 -11.12 -18.44 -14.90
CA LYS A 211 -12.51 -17.99 -15.12
C LYS A 211 -13.33 -17.76 -13.85
N ASP A 212 -13.02 -18.50 -12.79
CA ASP A 212 -13.74 -18.43 -11.52
C ASP A 212 -13.08 -17.49 -10.52
N CYS A 213 -12.00 -16.82 -10.87
CA CYS A 213 -11.38 -15.81 -10.01
C CYS A 213 -12.29 -14.58 -9.91
N GLN A 214 -12.38 -14.04 -8.71
CA GLN A 214 -13.29 -12.95 -8.38
C GLN A 214 -13.07 -11.69 -9.24
N ASN A 215 -11.84 -11.46 -9.65
CA ASN A 215 -11.51 -10.38 -10.57
C ASN A 215 -10.47 -10.87 -11.59
N LEU A 216 -10.92 -11.00 -12.81
CA LEU A 216 -10.08 -11.42 -13.94
C LEU A 216 -10.07 -10.35 -15.00
N LEU A 217 -8.89 -9.92 -15.39
CA LEU A 217 -8.66 -9.06 -16.55
C LEU A 217 -7.75 -9.80 -17.53
N VAL A 218 -8.25 -10.07 -18.73
CA VAL A 218 -7.49 -10.74 -19.80
C VAL A 218 -7.14 -9.73 -20.87
N LYS A 219 -5.87 -9.69 -21.25
CA LYS A 219 -5.35 -8.81 -22.29
C LYS A 219 -4.37 -9.54 -23.20
N ALA A 220 -4.37 -9.16 -24.48
CA ALA A 220 -3.36 -9.64 -25.44
C ALA A 220 -1.99 -8.99 -25.15
N GLU A 221 -2.00 -7.69 -24.87
CA GLU A 221 -0.84 -6.88 -24.50
C GLU A 221 -1.19 -5.95 -23.34
N ALA A 222 -0.24 -5.72 -22.45
CA ALA A 222 -0.44 -4.86 -21.30
C ALA A 222 -0.25 -3.37 -21.66
N ASP A 223 -1.19 -2.54 -21.27
CA ASP A 223 -0.92 -1.14 -20.95
C ASP A 223 -0.56 -1.07 -19.47
N TYR A 224 0.70 -1.33 -19.15
CA TYR A 224 1.13 -1.50 -17.75
C TYR A 224 0.70 -0.34 -16.87
N LYS A 225 0.84 0.90 -17.33
CA LYS A 225 0.52 2.06 -16.50
C LYS A 225 -0.97 2.15 -16.16
N ALA A 226 -1.84 1.96 -17.15
CA ALA A 226 -3.28 1.98 -16.93
C ALA A 226 -3.76 0.73 -16.18
N ASP A 227 -3.26 -0.44 -16.59
CA ASP A 227 -3.69 -1.73 -16.04
C ASP A 227 -3.27 -1.89 -14.59
N PHE A 228 -2.01 -1.61 -14.22
CA PHE A 228 -1.57 -1.73 -12.84
C PHE A 228 -2.25 -0.72 -11.94
N LYS A 229 -2.36 0.53 -12.34
CA LYS A 229 -3.05 1.57 -11.56
C LYS A 229 -4.50 1.18 -11.29
N SER A 230 -5.20 0.71 -12.32
CA SER A 230 -6.58 0.23 -12.19
C SER A 230 -6.66 -1.03 -11.34
N PHE A 231 -5.76 -1.98 -11.53
CA PHE A 231 -5.85 -3.31 -10.97
C PHE A 231 -5.36 -3.40 -9.53
N VAL A 232 -4.23 -2.77 -9.19
CA VAL A 232 -3.70 -2.71 -7.82
C VAL A 232 -4.70 -2.04 -6.89
N ARG A 233 -5.42 -1.03 -7.37
CA ARG A 233 -6.39 -0.27 -6.57
C ARG A 233 -7.77 -0.91 -6.49
N LYS A 234 -8.10 -1.88 -7.33
CA LYS A 234 -9.41 -2.54 -7.35
C LYS A 234 -9.71 -3.42 -6.14
N PHE A 235 -8.71 -3.74 -5.34
CA PHE A 235 -8.86 -4.67 -4.23
C PHE A 235 -8.71 -3.97 -2.90
N LYS A 236 -9.70 -4.10 -2.05
CA LYS A 236 -9.59 -3.69 -0.66
C LYS A 236 -8.51 -4.52 0.04
N MET A 237 -7.70 -3.87 0.83
CA MET A 237 -6.55 -4.45 1.54
C MET A 237 -6.99 -5.33 2.73
N TRP A 238 -7.93 -6.24 2.55
CA TRP A 238 -8.40 -7.03 3.68
C TRP A 238 -8.34 -8.52 3.42
N CYS A 239 -7.93 -9.23 4.47
CA CYS A 239 -7.77 -10.65 4.53
C CYS A 239 -8.98 -11.43 3.98
N GLY A 240 -8.81 -12.11 2.90
CA GLY A 240 -9.74 -13.12 2.41
C GLY A 240 -11.06 -12.60 1.82
N ASN A 241 -11.46 -11.37 2.11
CA ASN A 241 -12.61 -10.71 1.50
C ASN A 241 -12.15 -9.55 0.64
N MET A 242 -11.72 -9.87 -0.57
CA MET A 242 -11.31 -8.88 -1.55
C MET A 242 -12.52 -8.29 -2.23
N GLU A 243 -12.92 -7.11 -1.83
CA GLU A 243 -13.93 -6.33 -2.55
C GLU A 243 -13.26 -5.43 -3.59
N ILE A 244 -13.93 -5.25 -4.71
CA ILE A 244 -13.45 -4.39 -5.80
C ILE A 244 -13.50 -2.95 -5.31
N GLU A 245 -12.38 -2.24 -5.46
CA GLU A 245 -12.32 -0.79 -5.22
C GLU A 245 -13.22 -0.07 -6.21
N PRO A 246 -13.97 0.97 -5.78
CA PRO A 246 -14.86 1.69 -6.67
C PRO A 246 -14.08 2.42 -7.77
N ASP A 247 -14.69 2.48 -8.94
CA ASP A 247 -14.23 3.32 -10.04
C ASP A 247 -14.67 4.76 -9.79
N PHE A 248 -13.87 5.52 -9.04
CA PHE A 248 -14.18 6.92 -8.69
C PHE A 248 -14.44 7.82 -9.92
N PRO A 249 -13.66 7.72 -11.01
CA PRO A 249 -14.01 8.45 -12.22
C PRO A 249 -15.41 8.13 -12.78
N ALA A 250 -15.79 6.84 -12.81
CA ALA A 250 -17.13 6.45 -13.27
C ALA A 250 -18.24 6.89 -12.31
N MET A 251 -17.92 7.08 -11.04
CA MET A 251 -18.84 7.66 -10.03
C MET A 251 -18.85 9.18 -10.02
N ASN A 252 -18.14 9.86 -10.91
CA ASN A 252 -17.92 11.30 -10.87
C ASN A 252 -17.34 11.79 -9.52
N MET A 253 -16.43 11.03 -8.95
CA MET A 253 -15.76 11.32 -7.68
C MET A 253 -14.27 11.56 -7.88
N THR A 254 -13.71 12.36 -6.99
CA THR A 254 -12.26 12.53 -6.82
C THR A 254 -11.80 11.87 -5.53
N GLU A 255 -10.68 11.13 -5.62
CA GLU A 255 -9.81 10.76 -4.51
C GLU A 255 -8.54 11.60 -4.62
N GLU A 256 -8.19 12.31 -3.58
CA GLU A 256 -7.03 13.21 -3.57
C GLU A 256 -6.18 12.96 -2.33
N ALA A 257 -4.87 12.69 -2.52
CA ALA A 257 -3.91 12.66 -1.45
C ALA A 257 -3.34 14.06 -1.17
N GLY A 258 -3.22 14.43 0.10
CA GLY A 258 -2.65 15.70 0.53
C GLY A 258 -1.91 15.60 1.85
N SER A 259 -1.24 16.69 2.20
CA SER A 259 -0.50 16.84 3.45
C SER A 259 -0.57 18.28 3.95
N VAL A 260 -0.66 18.44 5.25
CA VAL A 260 -0.63 19.74 5.94
C VAL A 260 0.53 19.74 6.93
N ILE A 261 1.34 20.78 6.94
CA ILE A 261 2.35 20.99 7.99
C ILE A 261 1.68 21.69 9.17
N VAL A 262 1.62 21.01 10.28
CA VAL A 262 1.05 21.54 11.52
C VAL A 262 2.13 21.89 12.54
N LYS A 263 1.85 22.82 13.44
CA LYS A 263 2.69 23.07 14.61
C LYS A 263 2.51 21.92 15.60
N THR A 264 3.64 21.33 16.02
CA THR A 264 3.57 20.23 16.99
C THR A 264 3.01 20.71 18.32
N SER A 265 1.89 20.13 18.73
CA SER A 265 1.28 20.45 20.03
C SER A 265 2.17 19.98 21.19
N PRO A 266 2.24 20.74 22.29
CA PRO A 266 2.89 20.29 23.52
C PRO A 266 2.34 18.96 24.05
N ASP A 267 1.09 18.66 23.74
CA ASP A 267 0.40 17.41 24.15
C ASP A 267 0.72 16.23 23.22
N ASN A 268 1.48 16.46 22.14
CA ASN A 268 1.89 15.36 21.26
C ASN A 268 2.90 14.48 21.97
N MET A 269 2.44 13.32 22.43
CA MET A 269 3.28 12.31 23.09
C MET A 269 3.74 11.19 22.14
N GLY A 270 3.36 11.28 20.85
CA GLY A 270 3.70 10.33 19.82
C GLY A 270 5.10 10.54 19.21
N GLN A 271 5.27 10.09 17.97
CA GLN A 271 6.56 10.13 17.27
C GLN A 271 7.09 11.54 17.00
N PHE A 272 6.22 12.56 17.00
CA PHE A 272 6.60 13.95 16.74
C PHE A 272 6.87 14.77 18.01
N LYS A 273 6.85 14.11 19.19
CA LYS A 273 7.14 14.79 20.46
C LYS A 273 8.46 15.56 20.40
N GLY A 274 8.39 16.86 20.70
CA GLY A 274 9.57 17.72 20.76
C GLY A 274 10.04 18.27 19.41
N THR A 275 9.38 17.97 18.32
CA THR A 275 9.58 18.68 17.05
C THR A 275 8.85 20.02 17.06
N GLU A 276 9.27 20.98 16.24
CA GLU A 276 8.60 22.26 16.09
C GLU A 276 7.33 22.13 15.24
N THR A 277 7.43 21.40 14.15
CA THR A 277 6.35 21.13 13.21
C THR A 277 6.44 19.68 12.72
N HIS A 278 5.33 19.17 12.19
CA HIS A 278 5.31 17.89 11.49
C HIS A 278 4.19 17.85 10.45
N PRO A 279 4.32 17.00 9.42
CA PRO A 279 3.29 16.83 8.42
C PRO A 279 2.18 15.89 8.91
N VAL A 280 0.96 16.18 8.48
CA VAL A 280 -0.22 15.32 8.62
C VAL A 280 -0.77 15.00 7.25
N GLY A 281 -0.68 13.76 6.83
CA GLY A 281 -1.19 13.27 5.55
C GLY A 281 -2.68 12.94 5.62
N TYR A 282 -3.36 13.06 4.50
CA TYR A 282 -4.77 12.75 4.38
C TYR A 282 -5.14 12.25 2.98
N PHE A 283 -6.27 11.57 2.90
CA PHE A 283 -7.00 11.35 1.66
C PHE A 283 -8.35 12.06 1.74
N ALA A 284 -8.68 12.80 0.70
CA ALA A 284 -9.94 13.49 0.53
C ALA A 284 -10.78 12.81 -0.56
N TYR A 285 -12.08 12.65 -0.31
CA TYR A 285 -13.05 12.04 -1.22
C TYR A 285 -14.25 12.94 -1.36
N TYR A 286 -14.64 13.23 -2.61
CA TYR A 286 -15.76 14.10 -2.89
C TYR A 286 -16.28 13.94 -4.33
N ASN A 287 -17.55 14.28 -4.55
CA ASN A 287 -18.09 14.39 -5.90
C ASN A 287 -17.49 15.60 -6.63
N ASN A 288 -17.20 15.47 -7.91
CA ASN A 288 -16.53 16.51 -8.70
C ASN A 288 -17.30 17.83 -8.74
N ASP A 289 -18.64 17.77 -8.67
CA ASP A 289 -19.55 18.92 -8.67
C ASP A 289 -19.93 19.41 -7.25
N LEU A 290 -19.32 18.85 -6.22
CA LEU A 290 -19.70 19.09 -4.83
C LEU A 290 -19.71 20.58 -4.45
N PHE A 291 -18.71 21.32 -4.89
CA PHE A 291 -18.50 22.70 -4.46
C PHE A 291 -19.27 23.74 -5.30
N GLU A 292 -19.95 23.33 -6.36
CA GLU A 292 -20.70 24.23 -7.26
C GLU A 292 -21.90 24.87 -6.57
N LYS A 293 -22.48 24.21 -5.57
CA LYS A 293 -23.69 24.63 -4.87
C LYS A 293 -23.43 25.45 -3.60
N GLY A 294 -22.19 25.79 -3.32
CA GLY A 294 -21.80 26.57 -2.16
C GLY A 294 -21.00 25.79 -1.11
N PRO A 295 -20.91 26.29 0.15
CA PRO A 295 -20.17 25.64 1.21
C PRO A 295 -20.73 24.26 1.57
N VAL A 296 -19.85 23.28 1.74
CA VAL A 296 -20.20 21.87 1.95
C VAL A 296 -19.85 21.38 3.34
N PRO A 297 -20.54 20.35 3.87
CA PRO A 297 -20.14 19.71 5.10
C PRO A 297 -18.78 19.02 4.97
N LEU A 298 -17.98 19.04 6.04
CA LEU A 298 -16.77 18.26 6.20
C LEU A 298 -17.01 17.13 7.20
N LEU A 299 -16.61 15.92 6.84
CA LEU A 299 -16.50 14.78 7.76
C LEU A 299 -15.04 14.34 7.87
N MET A 300 -14.46 14.47 9.05
CA MET A 300 -13.13 13.96 9.36
C MET A 300 -13.21 12.50 9.78
N GLY A 301 -12.39 11.63 9.18
CA GLY A 301 -12.32 10.21 9.48
C GLY A 301 -11.02 9.82 10.19
N PHE A 302 -11.14 9.04 11.28
CA PHE A 302 -10.02 8.52 12.07
C PHE A 302 -10.04 7.01 12.08
N HIS A 303 -8.97 6.39 11.59
CA HIS A 303 -8.89 4.94 11.48
C HIS A 303 -8.54 4.24 12.80
N GLY A 304 -8.65 2.92 12.84
CA GLY A 304 -8.26 2.10 13.99
C GLY A 304 -6.75 1.94 14.14
N GLY A 305 -6.32 1.46 15.29
CA GLY A 305 -4.91 1.20 15.56
C GLY A 305 -4.31 0.22 14.55
N GLY A 306 -3.22 0.65 13.91
CA GLY A 306 -2.57 -0.11 12.86
C GLY A 306 -3.34 -0.18 11.53
N ASP A 307 -4.42 0.56 11.34
CA ASP A 307 -5.15 0.72 10.09
C ASP A 307 -4.61 1.88 9.24
N SER A 308 -5.28 2.19 8.16
CA SER A 308 -5.00 3.32 7.29
C SER A 308 -6.30 4.08 6.96
N SER A 309 -6.13 5.31 6.50
CA SER A 309 -7.24 6.11 5.99
C SER A 309 -8.01 5.42 4.87
N MET A 310 -7.30 4.75 3.97
CA MET A 310 -7.91 3.99 2.87
C MET A 310 -8.76 2.84 3.40
N TYR A 311 -8.26 2.12 4.42
CA TYR A 311 -9.02 1.05 5.05
C TYR A 311 -10.34 1.55 5.63
N LEU A 312 -10.29 2.62 6.42
CA LEU A 312 -11.50 3.24 6.99
C LEU A 312 -12.47 3.64 5.88
N THR A 313 -11.97 4.26 4.83
CA THR A 313 -12.81 4.75 3.72
C THR A 313 -13.54 3.61 3.01
N PHE A 314 -12.84 2.52 2.68
CA PHE A 314 -13.39 1.45 1.85
C PHE A 314 -14.15 0.41 2.67
N VAL A 315 -13.63 -0.03 3.80
CA VAL A 315 -14.27 -1.06 4.62
C VAL A 315 -15.53 -0.53 5.30
N ALA A 316 -15.50 0.70 5.81
CA ALA A 316 -16.66 1.32 6.41
C ALA A 316 -17.62 1.95 5.37
N GLY A 317 -17.24 1.97 4.08
CA GLY A 317 -18.08 2.48 3.00
C GLY A 317 -18.28 4.00 3.03
N TRP A 318 -17.38 4.76 3.66
CA TRP A 318 -17.54 6.22 3.78
C TRP A 318 -17.54 6.93 2.43
N TYR A 319 -16.86 6.38 1.42
CA TYR A 319 -16.91 6.93 0.06
C TYR A 319 -18.32 6.86 -0.56
N GLU A 320 -19.08 5.78 -0.33
CA GLU A 320 -20.46 5.65 -0.82
C GLU A 320 -21.39 6.65 -0.12
N ILE A 321 -21.20 6.82 1.19
CA ILE A 321 -21.99 7.76 1.99
C ILE A 321 -21.68 9.19 1.54
N CYS A 322 -20.40 9.51 1.33
CA CYS A 322 -19.94 10.79 0.78
C CYS A 322 -20.58 11.04 -0.60
N HIS A 323 -20.53 10.08 -1.50
CA HIS A 323 -21.11 10.17 -2.82
C HIS A 323 -22.63 10.42 -2.78
N ARG A 324 -23.32 9.66 -1.93
CA ARG A 324 -24.79 9.71 -1.83
C ARG A 324 -25.31 11.01 -1.22
N TYR A 325 -24.64 11.51 -0.20
CA TYR A 325 -25.14 12.62 0.61
C TYR A 325 -24.45 13.97 0.34
N GLY A 326 -23.40 14.00 -0.46
CA GLY A 326 -22.76 15.22 -0.92
C GLY A 326 -22.04 15.99 0.20
N PHE A 327 -20.96 15.43 0.72
CA PHE A 327 -20.05 16.10 1.65
C PHE A 327 -18.59 15.79 1.28
N LEU A 328 -17.66 16.59 1.81
CA LEU A 328 -16.23 16.31 1.75
C LEU A 328 -15.87 15.33 2.87
N PHE A 329 -15.37 14.15 2.51
CA PHE A 329 -14.80 13.20 3.47
C PHE A 329 -13.30 13.28 3.46
N VAL A 330 -12.68 13.53 4.60
CA VAL A 330 -11.21 13.56 4.76
C VAL A 330 -10.79 12.57 5.82
N SER A 331 -10.08 11.54 5.40
CA SER A 331 -9.52 10.54 6.30
C SER A 331 -8.04 10.80 6.54
N LEU A 332 -7.67 11.02 7.81
CA LEU A 332 -6.27 11.22 8.18
C LEU A 332 -5.52 9.90 8.18
N GLU A 333 -4.34 9.94 7.60
CA GLU A 333 -3.35 8.91 7.86
C GLU A 333 -2.75 9.08 9.23
N ASN A 334 -2.05 8.25 9.79
CA ASN A 334 -1.31 8.44 11.05
C ASN A 334 -2.06 9.24 12.15
N ASP A 335 -3.37 9.15 12.18
CA ASP A 335 -4.21 9.88 13.13
C ASP A 335 -3.84 9.62 14.60
N GLN A 336 -3.17 8.48 14.88
CA GLN A 336 -2.70 8.08 16.19
C GLN A 336 -1.57 8.97 16.71
N ASN A 337 -0.81 9.60 15.83
CA ASN A 337 0.30 10.50 16.17
C ASN A 337 -0.06 11.99 16.09
N VAL A 338 -1.32 12.30 15.89
CA VAL A 338 -1.85 13.65 15.72
C VAL A 338 -2.76 13.97 16.92
N THR A 339 -2.59 15.12 17.57
CA THR A 339 -3.46 15.54 18.68
C THR A 339 -4.74 16.19 18.16
N ALA A 340 -5.74 16.37 19.01
CA ALA A 340 -6.95 17.10 18.64
C ALA A 340 -6.65 18.55 18.20
N THR A 341 -5.72 19.23 18.88
CA THR A 341 -5.28 20.57 18.52
C THR A 341 -4.68 20.60 17.11
N GLU A 342 -3.84 19.64 16.79
CA GLU A 342 -3.21 19.53 15.45
C GLU A 342 -4.24 19.19 14.35
N VAL A 343 -5.26 18.39 14.66
CA VAL A 343 -6.38 18.15 13.74
C VAL A 343 -7.14 19.44 13.44
N MET A 344 -7.30 20.33 14.42
CA MET A 344 -7.92 21.62 14.16
C MET A 344 -7.10 22.50 13.21
N GLU A 345 -5.77 22.45 13.27
CA GLU A 345 -4.91 23.13 12.28
C GLU A 345 -5.09 22.54 10.87
N VAL A 346 -5.20 21.20 10.78
CA VAL A 346 -5.54 20.55 9.49
C VAL A 346 -6.87 21.04 8.95
N ILE A 347 -7.91 21.14 9.78
CA ILE A 347 -9.23 21.66 9.38
C ILE A 347 -9.12 23.10 8.88
N GLU A 348 -8.38 23.97 9.58
CA GLU A 348 -8.17 25.35 9.13
C GLU A 348 -7.44 25.44 7.80
N ASP A 349 -6.53 24.50 7.51
CA ASP A 349 -5.87 24.45 6.21
C ASP A 349 -6.81 23.91 5.10
N LEU A 350 -7.59 22.89 5.41
CA LEU A 350 -8.61 22.37 4.49
C LEU A 350 -9.65 23.43 4.11
N LYS A 351 -10.03 24.33 5.05
CA LYS A 351 -10.94 25.47 4.77
C LYS A 351 -10.36 26.48 3.77
N LYS A 352 -9.02 26.59 3.67
CA LYS A 352 -8.38 27.42 2.64
C LYS A 352 -8.42 26.77 1.27
N LYS A 353 -8.45 25.46 1.22
CA LYS A 353 -8.42 24.68 -0.03
C LYS A 353 -9.82 24.37 -0.56
N TYR A 354 -10.76 24.09 0.32
CA TYR A 354 -12.11 23.66 0.00
C TYR A 354 -13.15 24.65 0.57
N ASN A 355 -14.24 24.83 -0.15
CA ASN A 355 -15.35 25.66 0.32
C ASN A 355 -16.18 24.91 1.37
N ILE A 356 -15.70 24.88 2.63
CA ILE A 356 -16.30 24.14 3.74
C ILE A 356 -17.29 25.03 4.50
N ASP A 357 -18.44 24.45 4.88
CA ASP A 357 -19.38 25.09 5.80
C ASP A 357 -18.90 24.90 7.24
N GLU A 358 -18.45 25.96 7.87
CA GLU A 358 -17.89 25.94 9.23
C GLU A 358 -18.88 25.47 10.30
N LYS A 359 -20.18 25.50 10.00
CA LYS A 359 -21.23 25.04 10.92
C LYS A 359 -21.53 23.55 10.78
N ARG A 360 -20.96 22.89 9.76
CA ARG A 360 -21.18 21.48 9.45
C ARG A 360 -19.88 20.72 9.33
N ILE A 361 -19.09 20.77 10.39
CA ILE A 361 -17.84 19.99 10.52
C ILE A 361 -18.10 18.87 11.53
N TYR A 362 -17.88 17.64 11.08
CA TYR A 362 -18.16 16.42 11.83
C TYR A 362 -16.91 15.53 11.90
N ALA A 363 -16.91 14.60 12.84
CA ALA A 363 -15.86 13.60 12.99
C ALA A 363 -16.47 12.21 13.17
N THR A 364 -15.78 11.20 12.66
CA THR A 364 -16.10 9.80 12.83
C THR A 364 -14.82 9.00 13.04
N GLY A 365 -14.90 7.88 13.73
CA GLY A 365 -13.72 7.04 13.95
C GLY A 365 -14.09 5.60 14.31
N PHE A 366 -13.13 4.70 14.06
CA PHE A 366 -13.24 3.29 14.38
C PHE A 366 -12.20 2.88 15.43
N SER A 367 -12.56 2.07 16.42
CA SER A 367 -11.65 1.57 17.46
C SER A 367 -10.85 2.72 18.12
N MET A 368 -9.52 2.79 17.98
CA MET A 368 -8.69 3.89 18.50
C MET A 368 -9.08 5.25 17.90
N GLY A 369 -9.52 5.29 16.64
CA GLY A 369 -10.06 6.49 16.01
C GLY A 369 -11.34 7.01 16.69
N SER A 370 -12.11 6.13 17.35
CA SER A 370 -13.25 6.58 18.19
C SER A 370 -12.80 7.41 19.38
N GLY A 371 -11.67 7.05 20.00
CA GLY A 371 -11.05 7.85 21.06
C GLY A 371 -10.61 9.21 20.54
N LYS A 372 -10.07 9.29 19.32
CA LYS A 372 -9.73 10.55 18.66
C LYS A 372 -10.97 11.40 18.45
N THR A 373 -12.03 10.80 17.88
CA THR A 373 -13.32 11.49 17.68
C THR A 373 -13.85 12.07 18.99
N TRP A 374 -13.75 11.32 20.09
CA TRP A 374 -14.16 11.81 21.41
C TRP A 374 -13.31 12.98 21.89
N ASN A 375 -12.00 12.92 21.70
CA ASN A 375 -11.10 14.01 22.07
C ASN A 375 -11.34 15.29 21.26
N MET A 376 -11.82 15.16 20.00
CA MET A 376 -12.22 16.30 19.18
C MET A 376 -13.51 16.99 19.69
N TYR A 377 -14.35 16.28 20.42
CA TYR A 377 -15.60 16.81 20.95
C TYR A 377 -15.38 17.65 22.23
N GLN A 378 -14.35 17.39 23.00
CA GLN A 378 -14.01 18.09 24.23
C GLN A 378 -13.32 19.42 23.96
#